data_54db31ef59f87343937c4a15aef4e292
#
_entry.id   54db31ef59f87343937c4a15aef4e292
#
_cell.length_a   1.000
_cell.length_b   1.000
_cell.length_c   1.000
_cell.angle_alpha   90.00
_cell.angle_beta   90.00
_cell.angle_gamma   90.00
#
_symmetry.space_group_name_H-M   'P 1'
#
loop_
_entity.id
_entity.type
_entity.pdbx_description
1 polymer ?
#
loop_
_entity_poly.entity_id
_entity_poly.type
_entity_poly.pdbx_seq_one_letter_code
_entity_poly.pdbx_strand_id
1 'polypeptide(L)'
;LTDVGSVKTSIHEEVIRLGMEANFIGGHPMAGSEKSGFMNSKAHLIENAYYILTPSAKVAEEKVDAYKDFVSSLKALPVILDYHEHDHITGTISHLPHIIASTLVNFVHDTDSKEGMMKALAAGGFKDITRIASSSPVMWQQICLKNSENISQILGEYIEALSHAKDLVDEGNEPALYALFENSKDYRNSMPNGSAGPIKKQFALYCDIIDETGGIATIATILASNNISIKNIGIIHNREFEEGVLRIEFYDEDSANKASVLLQKYRYVIYEV
;
A
#
# COMPACT_ATOMS: atom_id res chain seq x y z
N LEU A 1 -28.35 -0.97 -3.20
CA LEU A 1 -27.54 -0.22 -4.15
C LEU A 1 -26.17 0.06 -3.54
N THR A 2 -25.11 -0.06 -4.35
CA THR A 2 -23.74 0.25 -3.94
C THR A 2 -22.95 0.82 -5.13
N ASP A 3 -21.79 1.37 -4.86
CA ASP A 3 -20.76 1.75 -5.83
C ASP A 3 -19.39 1.16 -5.45
N VAL A 4 -18.37 1.41 -6.25
CA VAL A 4 -16.98 1.00 -6.00
C VAL A 4 -15.99 2.16 -6.25
N GLY A 5 -16.47 3.38 -6.20
CA GLY A 5 -15.67 4.59 -6.47
C GLY A 5 -14.64 4.88 -5.38
N SER A 6 -13.61 5.65 -5.74
CA SER A 6 -12.53 6.06 -4.82
C SER A 6 -12.88 7.25 -3.94
N VAL A 7 -13.96 7.99 -4.23
CA VAL A 7 -14.47 9.13 -3.46
C VAL A 7 -15.92 8.90 -3.14
N LYS A 8 -16.37 9.19 -1.93
CA LYS A 8 -17.70 8.84 -1.43
C LYS A 8 -18.63 10.03 -1.28
N THR A 9 -18.13 11.20 -0.85
CA THR A 9 -18.96 12.36 -0.50
C THR A 9 -19.90 12.73 -1.63
N SER A 10 -19.40 12.94 -2.84
CA SER A 10 -20.24 13.37 -3.97
C SER A 10 -21.29 12.34 -4.37
N ILE A 11 -21.06 11.06 -4.12
CA ILE A 11 -22.03 9.97 -4.40
C ILE A 11 -23.11 9.99 -3.32
N HIS A 12 -22.74 10.11 -2.04
CA HIS A 12 -23.69 10.19 -0.93
C HIS A 12 -24.60 11.41 -1.05
N GLU A 13 -24.05 12.59 -1.39
CA GLU A 13 -24.85 13.79 -1.62
C GLU A 13 -25.92 13.59 -2.70
N GLU A 14 -25.55 12.92 -3.80
CA GLU A 14 -26.50 12.61 -4.87
C GLU A 14 -27.55 11.59 -4.42
N VAL A 15 -27.16 10.58 -3.66
CA VAL A 15 -28.08 9.60 -3.06
C VAL A 15 -29.07 10.26 -2.11
N ILE A 16 -28.60 11.23 -1.29
CA ILE A 16 -29.44 12.03 -0.38
C ILE A 16 -30.41 12.87 -1.20
N ARG A 17 -29.92 13.57 -2.22
CA ARG A 17 -30.75 14.40 -3.11
C ARG A 17 -31.85 13.61 -3.79
N LEU A 18 -31.59 12.34 -4.12
CA LEU A 18 -32.55 11.43 -4.76
C LEU A 18 -33.47 10.71 -3.76
N GLY A 19 -33.29 10.88 -2.45
CA GLY A 19 -34.07 10.20 -1.42
C GLY A 19 -33.82 8.69 -1.34
N MET A 20 -32.65 8.20 -1.77
CA MET A 20 -32.32 6.77 -1.88
C MET A 20 -31.52 6.22 -0.70
N GLU A 21 -31.31 6.98 0.35
CA GLU A 21 -30.47 6.67 1.51
C GLU A 21 -30.81 5.30 2.16
N ALA A 22 -32.09 4.93 2.26
CA ALA A 22 -32.50 3.67 2.88
C ALA A 22 -32.02 2.40 2.14
N ASN A 23 -31.46 2.56 0.95
CA ASN A 23 -31.04 1.45 0.09
C ASN A 23 -29.62 1.62 -0.48
N PHE A 24 -28.81 2.49 0.10
CA PHE A 24 -27.46 2.74 -0.41
C PHE A 24 -26.40 2.53 0.66
N ILE A 25 -25.40 1.71 0.34
CA ILE A 25 -24.16 1.57 1.08
C ILE A 25 -23.04 1.80 0.08
N GLY A 26 -22.28 2.87 0.25
CA GLY A 26 -21.12 3.13 -0.58
C GLY A 26 -20.04 2.06 -0.37
N GLY A 27 -19.28 1.75 -1.40
CA GLY A 27 -18.20 0.79 -1.35
C GLY A 27 -16.91 1.36 -1.94
N HIS A 28 -15.78 0.97 -1.37
CA HIS A 28 -14.47 1.27 -1.93
C HIS A 28 -13.50 0.12 -1.64
N PRO A 29 -13.26 -0.78 -2.60
CA PRO A 29 -12.18 -1.75 -2.49
C PRO A 29 -10.85 -1.01 -2.57
N MET A 30 -10.07 -1.04 -1.48
CA MET A 30 -8.72 -0.47 -1.42
C MET A 30 -7.74 -1.37 -2.19
N ALA A 31 -8.07 -1.65 -3.43
CA ALA A 31 -7.35 -2.55 -4.32
C ALA A 31 -7.35 -1.99 -5.72
N GLY A 32 -6.26 -2.19 -6.44
CA GLY A 32 -6.14 -1.71 -7.80
C GLY A 32 -4.75 -1.97 -8.37
N SER A 33 -4.60 -1.65 -9.63
CA SER A 33 -3.31 -1.62 -10.31
C SER A 33 -3.25 -0.38 -11.19
N GLU A 34 -2.05 -0.01 -11.61
CA GLU A 34 -1.82 1.11 -12.53
C GLU A 34 -2.42 0.85 -13.93
N LYS A 35 -2.79 -0.40 -14.21
CA LYS A 35 -3.39 -0.82 -15.48
C LYS A 35 -4.91 -0.73 -15.41
N SER A 36 -5.53 -0.08 -16.38
CA SER A 36 -6.98 0.07 -16.48
C SER A 36 -7.59 -0.93 -17.49
N GLY A 37 -8.90 -1.12 -17.38
CA GLY A 37 -9.71 -1.93 -18.26
C GLY A 37 -9.89 -3.39 -17.83
N PHE A 38 -10.99 -3.99 -18.30
CA PHE A 38 -11.44 -5.34 -17.92
C PHE A 38 -10.37 -6.42 -18.13
N MET A 39 -9.55 -6.32 -19.17
CA MET A 39 -8.48 -7.29 -19.48
C MET A 39 -7.40 -7.36 -18.38
N ASN A 40 -7.31 -6.35 -17.52
CA ASN A 40 -6.39 -6.30 -16.39
C ASN A 40 -7.04 -6.67 -15.07
N SER A 41 -8.35 -6.97 -15.06
CA SER A 41 -9.04 -7.40 -13.84
C SER A 41 -8.66 -8.83 -13.46
N LYS A 42 -8.45 -9.05 -12.16
CA LYS A 42 -8.11 -10.37 -11.62
C LYS A 42 -8.85 -10.55 -10.29
N ALA A 43 -9.48 -11.70 -10.11
CA ALA A 43 -10.27 -11.99 -8.92
C ALA A 43 -9.48 -11.80 -7.61
N HIS A 44 -8.19 -12.17 -7.60
CA HIS A 44 -7.34 -12.06 -6.42
C HIS A 44 -6.96 -10.61 -6.03
N LEU A 45 -7.25 -9.60 -6.86
CA LEU A 45 -6.98 -8.20 -6.50
C LEU A 45 -7.76 -7.75 -5.26
N ILE A 46 -8.92 -8.34 -5.01
CA ILE A 46 -9.78 -8.02 -3.88
C ILE A 46 -9.44 -8.87 -2.64
N GLU A 47 -8.83 -10.04 -2.84
CA GLU A 47 -8.51 -10.96 -1.74
C GLU A 47 -7.54 -10.31 -0.74
N ASN A 48 -7.89 -10.33 0.55
CA ASN A 48 -7.20 -9.68 1.65
C ASN A 48 -7.05 -8.15 1.54
N ALA A 49 -7.72 -7.50 0.59
CA ALA A 49 -7.76 -6.04 0.53
C ALA A 49 -8.81 -5.49 1.51
N TYR A 50 -8.54 -4.35 2.10
CA TYR A 50 -9.58 -3.59 2.79
C TYR A 50 -10.68 -3.21 1.80
N TYR A 51 -11.91 -3.39 2.22
CA TYR A 51 -13.08 -2.95 1.47
C TYR A 51 -13.89 -2.02 2.37
N ILE A 52 -13.80 -0.72 2.09
CA ILE A 52 -14.49 0.26 2.93
C ILE A 52 -15.96 0.32 2.54
N LEU A 53 -16.81 0.26 3.55
CA LEU A 53 -18.25 0.40 3.45
C LEU A 53 -18.65 1.71 4.11
N THR A 54 -19.41 2.53 3.38
CA THR A 54 -19.96 3.78 3.90
C THR A 54 -21.48 3.74 3.87
N PRO A 55 -22.14 3.21 4.92
CA PRO A 55 -23.59 3.14 4.97
C PRO A 55 -24.20 4.54 5.01
N SER A 56 -25.25 4.79 4.23
CA SER A 56 -26.06 5.99 4.35
C SER A 56 -26.86 5.98 5.67
N ALA A 57 -27.17 7.17 6.19
CA ALA A 57 -27.77 7.34 7.53
C ALA A 57 -29.11 6.61 7.75
N LYS A 58 -29.84 6.29 6.69
CA LYS A 58 -31.16 5.65 6.77
C LYS A 58 -31.13 4.16 6.40
N VAL A 59 -29.97 3.60 6.16
CA VAL A 59 -29.85 2.17 5.84
C VAL A 59 -30.07 1.34 7.12
N ALA A 60 -30.87 0.31 7.01
CA ALA A 60 -31.09 -0.63 8.12
C ALA A 60 -29.84 -1.47 8.39
N GLU A 61 -29.55 -1.75 9.68
CA GLU A 61 -28.36 -2.46 10.14
C GLU A 61 -28.26 -3.85 9.50
N GLU A 62 -29.37 -4.57 9.34
CA GLU A 62 -29.40 -5.89 8.71
C GLU A 62 -28.89 -5.86 7.25
N LYS A 63 -29.06 -4.73 6.53
CA LYS A 63 -28.53 -4.56 5.17
C LYS A 63 -27.05 -4.32 5.19
N VAL A 64 -26.55 -3.60 6.20
CA VAL A 64 -25.12 -3.35 6.38
C VAL A 64 -24.42 -4.67 6.68
N ASP A 65 -24.94 -5.46 7.60
CA ASP A 65 -24.39 -6.77 7.96
C ASP A 65 -24.42 -7.74 6.77
N ALA A 66 -25.53 -7.82 6.05
CA ALA A 66 -25.61 -8.66 4.85
C ALA A 66 -24.58 -8.26 3.78
N TYR A 67 -24.32 -6.95 3.59
CA TYR A 67 -23.31 -6.51 2.64
C TYR A 67 -21.88 -6.74 3.14
N LYS A 68 -21.65 -6.59 4.43
CA LYS A 68 -20.38 -6.95 5.08
C LYS A 68 -20.07 -8.44 4.92
N ASP A 69 -21.05 -9.32 5.11
CA ASP A 69 -20.90 -10.76 4.89
C ASP A 69 -20.61 -11.08 3.42
N PHE A 70 -21.30 -10.40 2.50
CA PHE A 70 -21.02 -10.52 1.07
C PHE A 70 -19.55 -10.13 0.74
N VAL A 71 -19.09 -8.98 1.23
CA VAL A 71 -17.70 -8.52 1.04
C VAL A 71 -16.72 -9.52 1.64
N SER A 72 -17.01 -10.06 2.81
CA SER A 72 -16.19 -11.11 3.46
C SER A 72 -16.14 -12.40 2.63
N SER A 73 -17.23 -12.75 1.95
CA SER A 73 -17.26 -13.92 1.05
C SER A 73 -16.36 -13.77 -0.18
N LEU A 74 -16.05 -12.54 -0.57
CA LEU A 74 -15.04 -12.20 -1.60
C LEU A 74 -13.61 -12.29 -1.07
N LYS A 75 -13.43 -12.71 0.20
CA LYS A 75 -12.15 -12.71 0.93
C LYS A 75 -11.54 -11.31 1.11
N ALA A 76 -12.32 -10.26 0.97
CA ALA A 76 -11.93 -8.91 1.33
C ALA A 76 -12.21 -8.64 2.82
N LEU A 77 -11.63 -7.57 3.35
CA LEU A 77 -11.71 -7.18 4.74
C LEU A 77 -12.60 -5.95 4.87
N PRO A 78 -13.88 -6.11 5.24
CA PRO A 78 -14.79 -4.99 5.34
C PRO A 78 -14.45 -4.08 6.52
N VAL A 79 -14.41 -2.78 6.26
CA VAL A 79 -14.25 -1.72 7.26
C VAL A 79 -15.38 -0.73 7.07
N ILE A 80 -16.06 -0.38 8.14
CA ILE A 80 -17.16 0.61 8.12
C ILE A 80 -16.59 1.96 8.53
N LEU A 81 -16.82 2.98 7.71
CA LEU A 81 -16.45 4.38 7.96
C LEU A 81 -17.64 5.29 7.59
N ASP A 82 -17.67 6.49 8.19
CA ASP A 82 -18.44 7.59 7.63
C ASP A 82 -17.84 8.04 6.28
N TYR A 83 -18.66 8.50 5.35
CA TYR A 83 -18.21 8.83 4.01
C TYR A 83 -17.32 10.09 3.96
N HIS A 84 -17.48 11.03 4.88
CA HIS A 84 -16.58 12.19 5.00
C HIS A 84 -15.24 11.76 5.59
N GLU A 85 -15.27 10.94 6.65
CA GLU A 85 -14.07 10.35 7.24
C GLU A 85 -13.28 9.53 6.20
N HIS A 86 -14.00 8.72 5.40
CA HIS A 86 -13.40 8.00 4.27
C HIS A 86 -12.64 8.92 3.33
N ASP A 87 -13.27 9.99 2.86
CA ASP A 87 -12.67 10.91 1.88
C ASP A 87 -11.50 11.71 2.46
N HIS A 88 -11.53 12.02 3.75
CA HIS A 88 -10.38 12.61 4.45
C HIS A 88 -9.21 11.61 4.58
N ILE A 89 -9.48 10.38 5.04
CA ILE A 89 -8.45 9.34 5.17
C ILE A 89 -7.82 9.04 3.81
N THR A 90 -8.62 8.76 2.79
CA THR A 90 -8.09 8.47 1.44
C THR A 90 -7.39 9.68 0.82
N GLY A 91 -7.84 10.90 1.12
CA GLY A 91 -7.16 12.14 0.81
C GLY A 91 -5.73 12.14 1.32
N THR A 92 -5.55 11.75 2.58
CA THR A 92 -4.25 11.78 3.27
C THR A 92 -3.31 10.65 2.82
N ILE A 93 -3.81 9.40 2.78
CA ILE A 93 -2.93 8.22 2.56
C ILE A 93 -2.81 7.78 1.09
N SER A 94 -3.64 8.33 0.19
CA SER A 94 -3.64 7.97 -1.23
C SER A 94 -3.53 9.19 -2.14
N HIS A 95 -4.43 10.17 -2.02
CA HIS A 95 -4.49 11.28 -2.99
C HIS A 95 -3.29 12.22 -2.84
N LEU A 96 -2.95 12.63 -1.62
CA LEU A 96 -1.76 13.44 -1.35
C LEU A 96 -0.47 12.76 -1.84
N PRO A 97 -0.17 11.48 -1.54
CA PRO A 97 1.01 10.80 -2.07
C PRO A 97 1.11 10.81 -3.60
N HIS A 98 -0.01 10.66 -4.32
CA HIS A 98 0.00 10.74 -5.77
C HIS A 98 0.31 12.13 -6.31
N ILE A 99 -0.20 13.18 -5.67
CA ILE A 99 0.12 14.57 -6.01
C ILE A 99 1.59 14.84 -5.76
N ILE A 100 2.13 14.39 -4.61
CA ILE A 100 3.55 14.54 -4.28
C ILE A 100 4.43 13.82 -5.30
N ALA A 101 4.13 12.57 -5.61
CA ALA A 101 4.89 11.80 -6.59
C ALA A 101 4.88 12.46 -7.98
N SER A 102 3.71 12.93 -8.42
CA SER A 102 3.58 13.58 -9.74
C SER A 102 4.29 14.94 -9.79
N THR A 103 4.16 15.75 -8.73
CA THR A 103 4.84 17.05 -8.65
C THR A 103 6.35 16.90 -8.52
N LEU A 104 6.83 15.88 -7.79
CA LEU A 104 8.25 15.57 -7.70
C LEU A 104 8.84 15.15 -9.06
N VAL A 105 8.13 14.32 -9.83
CA VAL A 105 8.56 13.96 -11.19
C VAL A 105 8.62 15.16 -12.10
N ASN A 106 7.57 16.00 -12.09
CA ASN A 106 7.53 17.22 -12.90
C ASN A 106 8.63 18.21 -12.49
N PHE A 107 8.87 18.38 -11.20
CA PHE A 107 9.95 19.22 -10.70
C PHE A 107 11.33 18.78 -11.22
N VAL A 108 11.62 17.46 -11.16
CA VAL A 108 12.88 16.92 -11.70
C VAL A 108 12.93 17.10 -13.22
N HIS A 109 11.84 16.84 -13.94
CA HIS A 109 11.77 17.05 -15.38
C HIS A 109 12.08 18.50 -15.79
N ASP A 110 11.49 19.47 -15.08
CA ASP A 110 11.58 20.90 -15.43
C ASP A 110 12.94 21.52 -15.02
N THR A 111 13.64 20.89 -14.06
CA THR A 111 14.94 21.34 -13.57
C THR A 111 16.13 20.56 -14.14
N ASP A 112 15.88 19.48 -14.88
CA ASP A 112 16.96 18.65 -15.45
C ASP A 112 17.74 19.41 -16.55
N SER A 113 18.99 19.04 -16.71
CA SER A 113 19.83 19.56 -17.79
C SER A 113 19.36 19.06 -19.16
N LYS A 114 19.78 19.72 -20.23
CA LYS A 114 19.46 19.28 -21.61
C LYS A 114 19.98 17.86 -21.90
N GLU A 115 21.02 17.46 -21.23
CA GLU A 115 21.64 16.14 -21.33
C GLU A 115 20.88 15.07 -20.51
N GLY A 116 19.90 15.47 -19.68
CA GLY A 116 19.07 14.55 -18.92
C GLY A 116 19.79 13.83 -17.78
N MET A 117 20.74 14.52 -17.12
CA MET A 117 21.58 13.91 -16.08
C MET A 117 20.78 13.46 -14.85
N MET A 118 19.77 14.25 -14.40
CA MET A 118 18.93 13.84 -13.28
C MET A 118 18.13 12.57 -13.63
N LYS A 119 17.57 12.52 -14.83
CA LYS A 119 16.86 11.34 -15.35
C LYS A 119 17.79 10.12 -15.45
N ALA A 120 19.02 10.30 -15.93
CA ALA A 120 19.99 9.21 -16.07
C ALA A 120 20.44 8.64 -14.71
N LEU A 121 20.62 9.53 -13.71
CA LEU A 121 21.08 9.17 -12.37
C LEU A 121 19.94 8.79 -11.41
N ALA A 122 18.68 8.91 -11.84
CA ALA A 122 17.52 8.55 -11.02
C ALA A 122 17.58 7.06 -10.64
N ALA A 123 17.95 6.81 -9.39
CA ALA A 123 18.14 5.47 -8.83
C ALA A 123 16.87 4.96 -8.12
N GLY A 124 16.95 3.78 -7.48
CA GLY A 124 15.81 3.08 -6.90
C GLY A 124 14.95 3.93 -5.96
N GLY A 125 15.54 4.69 -5.03
CA GLY A 125 14.74 5.51 -4.10
C GLY A 125 13.81 6.50 -4.82
N PHE A 126 14.31 7.20 -5.85
CA PHE A 126 13.46 8.09 -6.66
C PHE A 126 12.38 7.31 -7.42
N LYS A 127 12.75 6.18 -8.05
CA LYS A 127 11.81 5.33 -8.80
C LYS A 127 10.73 4.73 -7.89
N ASP A 128 11.11 4.34 -6.68
CA ASP A 128 10.18 3.75 -5.72
C ASP A 128 9.15 4.77 -5.23
N ILE A 129 9.57 5.96 -4.81
CA ILE A 129 8.67 7.01 -4.31
C ILE A 129 7.78 7.59 -5.42
N THR A 130 8.27 7.59 -6.67
CA THR A 130 7.54 8.16 -7.82
C THR A 130 6.80 7.11 -8.67
N ARG A 131 6.86 5.82 -8.31
CA ARG A 131 6.23 4.74 -9.08
C ARG A 131 4.75 5.01 -9.39
N ILE A 132 4.03 5.55 -8.41
CA ILE A 132 2.60 5.85 -8.52
C ILE A 132 2.27 7.00 -9.49
N ALA A 133 3.24 7.85 -9.83
CA ALA A 133 3.06 8.93 -10.82
C ALA A 133 2.76 8.40 -12.25
N SER A 134 2.98 7.10 -12.51
CA SER A 134 2.65 6.46 -13.80
C SER A 134 1.17 6.05 -13.94
N SER A 135 0.33 6.41 -12.99
CA SER A 135 -1.10 6.09 -12.98
C SER A 135 -1.89 6.91 -14.03
N SER A 136 -3.15 6.50 -14.30
CA SER A 136 -4.01 7.13 -15.29
C SER A 136 -4.29 8.61 -15.00
N PRO A 137 -3.91 9.56 -15.86
CA PRO A 137 -4.18 10.98 -15.65
C PRO A 137 -5.68 11.31 -15.56
N VAL A 138 -6.52 10.65 -16.36
CA VAL A 138 -7.97 10.87 -16.37
C VAL A 138 -8.59 10.46 -15.03
N MET A 139 -8.20 9.32 -14.50
CA MET A 139 -8.70 8.85 -13.20
C MET A 139 -8.29 9.82 -12.08
N TRP A 140 -7.03 10.22 -12.04
CA TRP A 140 -6.53 11.13 -11.00
C TRP A 140 -7.10 12.53 -11.09
N GLN A 141 -7.33 13.05 -12.31
CA GLN A 141 -8.06 14.28 -12.50
C GLN A 141 -9.45 14.23 -11.84
N GLN A 142 -10.21 13.14 -12.07
CA GLN A 142 -11.55 12.98 -11.49
C GLN A 142 -11.49 12.85 -9.97
N ILE A 143 -10.54 12.10 -9.42
CA ILE A 143 -10.35 11.97 -7.97
C ILE A 143 -10.06 13.33 -7.35
N CYS A 144 -9.12 14.09 -7.89
CA CYS A 144 -8.76 15.41 -7.38
C CYS A 144 -9.95 16.40 -7.43
N LEU A 145 -10.75 16.37 -8.50
CA LEU A 145 -11.93 17.23 -8.62
C LEU A 145 -13.04 16.85 -7.62
N LYS A 146 -13.23 15.54 -7.37
CA LYS A 146 -14.30 15.04 -6.50
C LYS A 146 -13.96 15.09 -5.02
N ASN A 147 -12.70 15.13 -4.64
CA ASN A 147 -12.22 15.27 -3.26
C ASN A 147 -11.40 16.56 -3.06
N SER A 148 -11.73 17.61 -3.81
CA SER A 148 -10.92 18.83 -3.90
C SER A 148 -10.77 19.57 -2.57
N GLU A 149 -11.82 19.63 -1.75
CA GLU A 149 -11.80 20.32 -0.46
C GLU A 149 -10.82 19.65 0.52
N ASN A 150 -10.95 18.34 0.74
CA ASN A 150 -10.04 17.59 1.57
C ASN A 150 -8.61 17.67 1.05
N ILE A 151 -8.40 17.44 -0.25
CA ILE A 151 -7.08 17.48 -0.87
C ILE A 151 -6.44 18.86 -0.71
N SER A 152 -7.18 19.95 -0.91
CA SER A 152 -6.66 21.31 -0.77
C SER A 152 -6.22 21.60 0.66
N GLN A 153 -7.03 21.22 1.65
CA GLN A 153 -6.67 21.37 3.05
C GLN A 153 -5.43 20.57 3.41
N ILE A 154 -5.42 19.26 3.12
CA ILE A 154 -4.31 18.34 3.45
C ILE A 154 -3.02 18.78 2.75
N LEU A 155 -3.11 19.24 1.51
CA LEU A 155 -1.96 19.75 0.76
C LEU A 155 -1.40 21.02 1.38
N GLY A 156 -2.26 21.92 1.90
CA GLY A 156 -1.84 23.10 2.66
C GLY A 156 -1.04 22.71 3.91
N GLU A 157 -1.57 21.80 4.71
CA GLU A 157 -0.89 21.28 5.91
C GLU A 157 0.46 20.60 5.56
N TYR A 158 0.52 19.89 4.45
CA TYR A 158 1.77 19.26 3.99
C TYR A 158 2.79 20.29 3.49
N ILE A 159 2.36 21.37 2.85
CA ILE A 159 3.23 22.49 2.44
C ILE A 159 3.84 23.15 3.68
N GLU A 160 3.07 23.35 4.75
CA GLU A 160 3.58 23.86 6.02
C GLU A 160 4.63 22.93 6.62
N ALA A 161 4.38 21.61 6.60
CA ALA A 161 5.35 20.62 7.08
C ALA A 161 6.66 20.64 6.24
N LEU A 162 6.57 20.79 4.92
CA LEU A 162 7.74 20.94 4.05
C LEU A 162 8.49 22.25 4.31
N SER A 163 7.77 23.35 4.56
CA SER A 163 8.37 24.62 4.91
C SER A 163 9.14 24.55 6.22
N HIS A 164 8.55 23.90 7.23
CA HIS A 164 9.25 23.64 8.49
C HIS A 164 10.52 22.78 8.29
N ALA A 165 10.44 21.71 7.50
CA ALA A 165 11.62 20.90 7.19
C ALA A 165 12.71 21.71 6.48
N LYS A 166 12.34 22.62 5.57
CA LYS A 166 13.25 23.55 4.93
C LYS A 166 13.93 24.47 5.95
N ASP A 167 13.18 25.05 6.88
CA ASP A 167 13.73 25.93 7.93
C ASP A 167 14.77 25.20 8.78
N LEU A 168 14.51 23.93 9.17
CA LEU A 168 15.48 23.11 9.89
C LEU A 168 16.79 22.90 9.11
N VAL A 169 16.71 22.76 7.78
CA VAL A 169 17.87 22.64 6.90
C VAL A 169 18.62 23.97 6.82
N ASP A 170 17.91 25.08 6.63
CA ASP A 170 18.51 26.42 6.52
C ASP A 170 19.22 26.84 7.81
N GLU A 171 18.67 26.46 8.96
CA GLU A 171 19.24 26.73 10.30
C GLU A 171 20.42 25.78 10.63
N GLY A 172 20.59 24.69 9.91
CA GLY A 172 21.55 23.63 10.27
C GLY A 172 21.23 22.98 11.62
N ASN A 173 19.93 22.83 11.96
CA ASN A 173 19.48 22.34 13.24
C ASN A 173 19.63 20.81 13.33
N GLU A 174 20.85 20.34 13.62
CA GLU A 174 21.17 18.91 13.65
C GLU A 174 20.27 18.07 14.53
N PRO A 175 19.95 18.45 15.80
CA PRO A 175 19.08 17.64 16.64
C PRO A 175 17.66 17.52 16.09
N ALA A 176 17.10 18.60 15.55
CA ALA A 176 15.74 18.60 15.02
C ALA A 176 15.66 17.83 13.67
N LEU A 177 16.69 17.93 12.84
CA LEU A 177 16.80 17.11 11.62
C LEU A 177 16.90 15.62 11.95
N TYR A 178 17.71 15.25 12.94
CA TYR A 178 17.77 13.87 13.40
C TYR A 178 16.40 13.37 13.86
N ALA A 179 15.72 14.15 14.70
CA ALA A 179 14.39 13.79 15.21
C ALA A 179 13.34 13.66 14.09
N LEU A 180 13.39 14.51 13.07
CA LEU A 180 12.51 14.42 11.89
C LEU A 180 12.62 13.04 11.22
N PHE A 181 13.83 12.57 10.96
CA PHE A 181 14.05 11.28 10.31
C PHE A 181 13.81 10.08 11.24
N GLU A 182 14.17 10.19 12.51
CA GLU A 182 13.94 9.13 13.50
C GLU A 182 12.45 8.88 13.71
N ASN A 183 11.66 9.93 13.93
CA ASN A 183 10.21 9.83 14.10
C ASN A 183 9.53 9.21 12.86
N SER A 184 9.93 9.63 11.67
CA SER A 184 9.37 9.08 10.43
C SER A 184 9.73 7.60 10.24
N LYS A 185 10.97 7.21 10.55
CA LYS A 185 11.43 5.82 10.55
C LYS A 185 10.62 4.96 11.51
N ASP A 186 10.45 5.43 12.75
CA ASP A 186 9.73 4.67 13.78
C ASP A 186 8.26 4.50 13.42
N TYR A 187 7.60 5.57 12.95
CA TYR A 187 6.22 5.48 12.48
C TYR A 187 6.09 4.54 11.27
N ARG A 188 7.00 4.65 10.28
CA ARG A 188 7.00 3.76 9.11
C ARG A 188 7.19 2.30 9.49
N ASN A 189 8.07 2.01 10.46
CA ASN A 189 8.33 0.67 10.94
C ASN A 189 7.17 0.10 11.80
N SER A 190 6.36 0.96 12.41
CA SER A 190 5.15 0.54 13.13
C SER A 190 4.00 0.13 12.20
N MET A 191 4.07 0.51 10.92
CA MET A 191 3.07 0.10 9.95
C MET A 191 3.17 -1.40 9.68
N PRO A 192 2.02 -2.11 9.58
CA PRO A 192 2.03 -3.53 9.27
C PRO A 192 2.76 -3.85 7.97
N ASN A 193 3.70 -4.78 8.00
CA ASN A 193 4.37 -5.29 6.81
C ASN A 193 3.42 -6.18 6.01
N GLY A 194 2.81 -5.66 4.95
CA GLY A 194 1.98 -6.45 4.03
C GLY A 194 0.91 -5.59 3.35
N SER A 195 0.77 -5.75 2.08
CA SER A 195 -0.39 -5.28 1.31
C SER A 195 -1.60 -6.06 1.79
N ALA A 196 -2.50 -5.37 2.48
CA ALA A 196 -3.83 -5.80 2.87
C ALA A 196 -4.03 -6.43 4.27
N GLY A 197 -4.81 -5.75 5.06
CA GLY A 197 -5.66 -6.26 6.12
C GLY A 197 -5.03 -6.50 7.49
N PRO A 198 -5.85 -6.55 8.55
CA PRO A 198 -5.42 -6.86 9.89
C PRO A 198 -4.81 -8.25 9.91
N ILE A 199 -3.54 -8.25 10.25
CA ILE A 199 -2.57 -9.32 10.12
C ILE A 199 -3.07 -10.60 10.79
N LYS A 200 -3.31 -11.64 10.01
CA LYS A 200 -2.87 -12.96 10.48
C LYS A 200 -1.36 -12.87 10.62
N LYS A 201 -0.82 -13.21 11.81
CA LYS A 201 0.61 -13.35 12.07
C LYS A 201 1.26 -13.90 10.79
N GLN A 202 2.13 -13.11 10.15
CA GLN A 202 2.83 -13.58 8.96
C GLN A 202 4.00 -14.41 9.47
N PHE A 203 3.94 -15.70 9.23
CA PHE A 203 5.01 -16.61 9.53
C PHE A 203 5.97 -16.60 8.37
N ALA A 204 6.95 -15.70 8.38
CA ALA A 204 7.92 -15.51 7.31
C ALA A 204 9.34 -15.74 7.82
N LEU A 205 10.18 -16.33 6.98
CA LEU A 205 11.62 -16.43 7.15
C LEU A 205 12.31 -15.65 6.04
N TYR A 206 13.43 -15.07 6.37
CA TYR A 206 14.32 -14.42 5.42
C TYR A 206 15.59 -15.26 5.32
N CYS A 207 16.01 -15.57 4.10
CA CYS A 207 17.12 -16.46 3.82
C CYS A 207 18.03 -15.83 2.77
N ASP A 208 19.33 -15.75 3.05
CA ASP A 208 20.29 -15.34 2.04
C ASP A 208 20.36 -16.42 0.95
N ILE A 209 20.28 -15.97 -0.30
CA ILE A 209 20.51 -16.82 -1.46
C ILE A 209 21.64 -16.27 -2.32
N ILE A 210 22.51 -17.15 -2.76
CA ILE A 210 23.47 -16.83 -3.81
C ILE A 210 22.68 -16.70 -5.12
N ASP A 211 22.98 -15.68 -5.92
CA ASP A 211 22.35 -15.49 -7.23
C ASP A 211 22.89 -16.51 -8.23
N GLU A 212 22.41 -17.75 -8.10
CA GLU A 212 22.75 -18.87 -8.95
C GLU A 212 21.51 -19.54 -9.54
N THR A 213 21.71 -20.17 -10.69
CA THR A 213 20.63 -20.92 -11.36
C THR A 213 20.15 -22.07 -10.48
N GLY A 214 18.87 -22.05 -10.10
CA GLY A 214 18.25 -23.12 -9.31
C GLY A 214 18.23 -22.88 -7.80
N GLY A 215 18.76 -21.78 -7.26
CA GLY A 215 18.80 -21.49 -5.81
C GLY A 215 17.41 -21.56 -5.16
N ILE A 216 16.41 -20.86 -5.74
CA ILE A 216 15.01 -20.92 -5.26
C ILE A 216 14.44 -22.35 -5.37
N ALA A 217 14.72 -23.04 -6.49
CA ALA A 217 14.21 -24.40 -6.70
C ALA A 217 14.77 -25.37 -5.67
N THR A 218 16.04 -25.23 -5.29
CA THR A 218 16.69 -26.04 -4.25
C THR A 218 16.00 -25.85 -2.90
N ILE A 219 15.77 -24.62 -2.47
CA ILE A 219 15.08 -24.31 -1.22
C ILE A 219 13.65 -24.87 -1.23
N ALA A 220 12.91 -24.62 -2.32
CA ALA A 220 11.55 -25.14 -2.46
C ALA A 220 11.50 -26.68 -2.41
N THR A 221 12.47 -27.35 -3.02
CA THR A 221 12.58 -28.81 -3.00
C THR A 221 12.90 -29.33 -1.59
N ILE A 222 13.82 -28.68 -0.87
CA ILE A 222 14.14 -29.03 0.53
C ILE A 222 12.89 -28.97 1.40
N LEU A 223 12.14 -27.89 1.31
CA LEU A 223 10.91 -27.68 2.10
C LEU A 223 9.82 -28.70 1.71
N ALA A 224 9.58 -28.89 0.41
CA ALA A 224 8.59 -29.84 -0.09
C ALA A 224 8.90 -31.28 0.31
N SER A 225 10.17 -31.72 0.24
CA SER A 225 10.61 -33.07 0.64
C SER A 225 10.45 -33.34 2.14
N ASN A 226 10.26 -32.28 2.93
CA ASN A 226 10.00 -32.39 4.37
C ASN A 226 8.55 -32.04 4.74
N ASN A 227 7.63 -32.06 3.77
CA ASN A 227 6.20 -31.78 3.93
C ASN A 227 5.92 -30.36 4.50
N ILE A 228 6.76 -29.38 4.20
CA ILE A 228 6.56 -27.99 4.60
C ILE A 228 6.00 -27.23 3.41
N SER A 229 4.76 -26.77 3.52
CA SER A 229 4.07 -26.02 2.46
C SER A 229 4.48 -24.55 2.49
N ILE A 230 4.88 -24.04 1.33
CA ILE A 230 5.18 -22.62 1.12
C ILE A 230 3.87 -21.89 0.75
N LYS A 231 3.55 -20.82 1.45
CA LYS A 231 2.40 -19.95 1.14
C LYS A 231 2.76 -18.93 0.06
N ASN A 232 3.94 -18.32 0.20
CA ASN A 232 4.48 -17.35 -0.74
C ASN A 232 6.01 -17.40 -0.70
N ILE A 233 6.67 -17.07 -1.82
CA ILE A 233 8.13 -17.00 -1.91
C ILE A 233 8.49 -15.87 -2.88
N GLY A 234 9.43 -15.02 -2.48
CA GLY A 234 9.85 -13.89 -3.31
C GLY A 234 11.23 -13.36 -2.90
N ILE A 235 11.96 -12.81 -3.88
CA ILE A 235 13.25 -12.15 -3.64
C ILE A 235 12.98 -10.70 -3.24
N ILE A 236 13.59 -10.27 -2.13
CA ILE A 236 13.60 -8.89 -1.70
C ILE A 236 15.00 -8.36 -1.96
N HIS A 237 15.12 -7.36 -2.83
CA HIS A 237 16.37 -6.67 -3.02
C HIS A 237 16.55 -5.64 -1.90
N ASN A 238 17.37 -5.99 -0.91
CA ASN A 238 17.84 -5.03 0.08
C ASN A 238 19.24 -4.57 -0.34
N ARG A 239 19.43 -3.25 -0.53
CA ARG A 239 20.71 -2.69 -0.99
C ARG A 239 21.84 -2.78 0.03
N GLU A 240 21.53 -3.14 1.27
CA GLU A 240 22.52 -3.33 2.33
C GLU A 240 23.27 -4.66 2.22
N PHE A 241 22.76 -5.62 1.42
CA PHE A 241 23.38 -6.92 1.21
C PHE A 241 23.61 -7.11 -0.29
N GLU A 242 24.86 -7.37 -0.69
CA GLU A 242 25.23 -7.64 -2.09
C GLU A 242 24.61 -8.95 -2.64
N GLU A 243 24.05 -9.77 -1.77
CA GLU A 243 23.35 -11.02 -2.10
C GLU A 243 21.84 -10.84 -1.95
N GLY A 244 21.05 -11.53 -2.77
CA GLY A 244 19.59 -11.45 -2.71
C GLY A 244 19.03 -12.11 -1.46
N VAL A 245 18.04 -11.47 -0.80
CA VAL A 245 17.32 -12.07 0.32
C VAL A 245 16.02 -12.69 -0.16
N LEU A 246 15.85 -13.99 0.07
CA LEU A 246 14.63 -14.72 -0.22
C LEU A 246 13.69 -14.65 0.98
N ARG A 247 12.50 -14.09 0.78
CA ARG A 247 11.43 -14.12 1.76
C ARG A 247 10.51 -15.29 1.47
N ILE A 248 10.29 -16.16 2.48
CA ILE A 248 9.43 -17.34 2.40
C ILE A 248 8.34 -17.23 3.45
N GLU A 249 7.08 -17.25 3.03
CA GLU A 249 5.92 -17.20 3.91
C GLU A 249 5.31 -18.60 4.09
N PHE A 250 4.86 -18.88 5.31
CA PHE A 250 4.21 -20.14 5.69
C PHE A 250 2.78 -19.90 6.16
N TYR A 251 2.00 -20.98 6.27
CA TYR A 251 0.60 -20.92 6.72
C TYR A 251 0.46 -20.81 8.24
N ASP A 252 1.45 -21.27 9.00
CA ASP A 252 1.45 -21.33 10.46
C ASP A 252 2.86 -21.23 11.04
N GLU A 253 2.94 -20.98 12.35
CA GLU A 253 4.19 -20.79 13.10
C GLU A 253 5.03 -22.09 13.18
N ASP A 254 4.37 -23.24 13.31
CA ASP A 254 5.06 -24.55 13.37
C ASP A 254 5.80 -24.85 12.07
N SER A 255 5.15 -24.56 10.93
CA SER A 255 5.78 -24.69 9.60
C SER A 255 6.97 -23.76 9.43
N ALA A 256 6.89 -22.50 9.89
CA ALA A 256 8.00 -21.54 9.83
C ALA A 256 9.16 -22.01 10.71
N ASN A 257 8.89 -22.40 11.96
CA ASN A 257 9.93 -22.90 12.87
C ASN A 257 10.63 -24.17 12.34
N LYS A 258 9.87 -25.11 11.79
CA LYS A 258 10.43 -26.32 11.15
C LYS A 258 11.29 -25.96 9.94
N ALA A 259 10.85 -25.01 9.12
CA ALA A 259 11.59 -24.54 7.98
C ALA A 259 12.91 -23.85 8.38
N SER A 260 12.89 -23.00 9.42
CA SER A 260 14.09 -22.36 9.97
C SER A 260 15.14 -23.37 10.36
N VAL A 261 14.76 -24.33 11.23
CA VAL A 261 15.67 -25.39 11.68
C VAL A 261 16.20 -26.26 10.52
N LEU A 262 15.33 -26.57 9.55
CA LEU A 262 15.70 -27.37 8.39
C LEU A 262 16.69 -26.67 7.48
N LEU A 263 16.41 -25.40 7.11
CA LEU A 263 17.27 -24.64 6.20
C LEU A 263 18.63 -24.33 6.82
N GLN A 264 18.70 -24.06 8.15
CA GLN A 264 19.96 -23.93 8.87
C GLN A 264 20.82 -25.20 8.81
N LYS A 265 20.22 -26.41 8.82
CA LYS A 265 20.96 -27.68 8.61
C LYS A 265 21.60 -27.79 7.22
N TYR A 266 20.99 -27.16 6.22
CA TYR A 266 21.53 -27.03 4.87
C TYR A 266 22.46 -25.82 4.70
N ARG A 267 22.85 -25.16 5.83
CA ARG A 267 23.79 -24.03 5.91
C ARG A 267 23.26 -22.73 5.29
N TYR A 268 21.95 -22.59 5.15
CA TYR A 268 21.37 -21.29 4.82
C TYR A 268 21.38 -20.39 6.05
N VAL A 269 21.71 -19.12 5.84
CA VAL A 269 21.60 -18.09 6.88
C VAL A 269 20.15 -17.63 6.94
N ILE A 270 19.54 -17.73 8.12
CA ILE A 270 18.13 -17.39 8.33
C ILE A 270 18.05 -16.19 9.27
N TYR A 271 17.25 -15.21 8.88
CA TYR A 271 16.91 -14.06 9.70
C TYR A 271 15.43 -14.15 10.11
N GLU A 272 15.15 -13.98 11.39
CA GLU A 272 13.81 -13.84 11.96
C GLU A 272 13.52 -12.35 12.15
N VAL A 273 12.30 -11.88 11.84
CA VAL A 273 11.86 -10.50 12.05
C VAL A 273 10.80 -10.43 13.14
#